data_1dc7343798e28ab8ae805c4bb18f17f2
#
_entry.id   1dc7343798e28ab8ae805c4bb18f17f2
#
_cell.length_a   1.000
_cell.length_b   1.000
_cell.length_c   1.000
_cell.angle_alpha   90.00
_cell.angle_beta   90.00
_cell.angle_gamma   90.00
#
_symmetry.space_group_name_H-M   'P 1'
#
loop_
_entity.id
_entity.type
_entity.pdbx_description
1 polymer ?
#
loop_
_entity_poly.entity_id
_entity_poly.type
_entity_poly.pdbx_seq_one_letter_code
_entity_poly.pdbx_strand_id
1 'polypeptide(L)'
;MSSDSSSPANSVSNLLILGKPHLPLTVLAAPLALCRFAATDQIPEWTTLARTFLTISRTPSELSIVADDAAIPAHVSAERGYRALRVDGPLPLGLIGIFAALASPLAAAAVPIFPIATYDTDYVLLHEDALSKAVAALEGDGHRVAFE
;
A
#
# COMPACT_ATOMS: atom_id res chain seq x y z
N MET A 1 -31.34 -10.15 23.46
CA MET A 1 -30.70 -9.88 22.14
C MET A 1 -29.38 -9.18 22.39
N SER A 2 -28.32 -9.96 22.44
CA SER A 2 -26.97 -9.42 22.55
C SER A 2 -26.48 -9.06 21.15
N SER A 3 -26.39 -7.78 20.84
CA SER A 3 -25.69 -7.31 19.66
C SER A 3 -24.20 -7.45 19.93
N ASP A 4 -23.61 -8.47 19.36
CA ASP A 4 -22.16 -8.67 19.37
C ASP A 4 -21.53 -7.66 18.42
N SER A 5 -21.26 -6.48 18.92
CA SER A 5 -20.50 -5.46 18.20
C SER A 5 -19.01 -5.63 18.51
N SER A 6 -18.42 -6.70 17.99
CA SER A 6 -16.96 -6.79 17.94
C SER A 6 -16.46 -5.77 16.92
N SER A 7 -16.17 -4.57 17.40
CA SER A 7 -15.59 -3.50 16.59
C SER A 7 -14.23 -3.96 16.08
N PRO A 8 -13.94 -3.82 14.77
CA PRO A 8 -12.62 -4.17 14.21
C PRO A 8 -11.45 -3.45 14.91
N ALA A 9 -11.71 -2.32 15.55
CA ALA A 9 -10.72 -1.59 16.35
C ALA A 9 -10.15 -2.40 17.52
N ASN A 10 -10.95 -3.30 18.11
CA ASN A 10 -10.49 -4.14 19.23
C ASN A 10 -9.48 -5.21 18.79
N SER A 11 -9.61 -5.73 17.57
CA SER A 11 -8.69 -6.76 17.08
C SER A 11 -7.29 -6.21 16.79
N VAL A 12 -7.21 -4.97 16.31
CA VAL A 12 -5.92 -4.32 15.99
C VAL A 12 -5.21 -3.86 17.26
N SER A 13 -5.96 -3.36 18.25
CA SER A 13 -5.40 -2.96 19.55
C SER A 13 -4.79 -4.17 20.29
N ASN A 14 -5.43 -5.33 20.21
CA ASN A 14 -4.92 -6.55 20.81
C ASN A 14 -3.64 -7.06 20.14
N LEU A 15 -3.46 -6.81 18.83
CA LEU A 15 -2.24 -7.17 18.10
C LEU A 15 -1.03 -6.35 18.55
N LEU A 16 -1.24 -5.11 18.99
CA LEU A 16 -0.17 -4.24 19.49
C LEU A 16 0.23 -4.54 20.94
N ILE A 17 -0.69 -5.06 21.75
CA ILE A 17 -0.43 -5.39 23.17
C ILE A 17 0.46 -6.63 23.30
N LEU A 18 0.46 -7.53 22.32
CA LEU A 18 1.22 -8.77 22.33
C LEU A 18 2.64 -8.64 21.79
N GLY A 19 3.15 -7.41 21.59
CA GLY A 19 4.49 -7.12 21.09
C GLY A 19 4.50 -6.87 19.57
N LYS A 20 5.18 -7.73 18.78
CA LYS A 20 5.29 -7.57 17.34
C LYS A 20 3.92 -7.78 16.66
N PRO A 21 3.38 -6.78 15.94
CA PRO A 21 2.07 -6.92 15.31
C PRO A 21 2.11 -7.93 14.16
N HIS A 22 1.11 -8.81 14.13
CA HIS A 22 0.86 -9.71 12.98
C HIS A 22 -0.32 -9.12 12.20
N LEU A 23 -0.04 -8.64 11.00
CA LEU A 23 -1.01 -7.88 10.22
C LEU A 23 -1.65 -8.73 9.12
N PRO A 24 -2.97 -8.58 8.93
CA PRO A 24 -3.61 -9.11 7.73
C PRO A 24 -3.34 -8.18 6.56
N LEU A 25 -2.80 -8.73 5.48
CA LEU A 25 -2.43 -8.00 4.27
C LEU A 25 -3.14 -8.58 3.07
N THR A 26 -3.46 -7.73 2.10
CA THR A 26 -4.02 -8.16 0.82
C THR A 26 -3.19 -7.58 -0.32
N VAL A 27 -2.74 -8.46 -1.23
CA VAL A 27 -2.12 -8.05 -2.49
C VAL A 27 -3.24 -7.67 -3.46
N LEU A 28 -3.26 -6.42 -3.91
CA LEU A 28 -4.25 -5.97 -4.88
C LEU A 28 -3.97 -6.58 -6.25
N ALA A 29 -5.04 -6.97 -6.96
CA ALA A 29 -4.92 -7.63 -8.26
C ALA A 29 -4.40 -6.72 -9.36
N ALA A 30 -4.80 -5.44 -9.34
CA ALA A 30 -4.46 -4.51 -10.40
C ALA A 30 -2.98 -4.10 -10.35
N PRO A 31 -2.24 -4.20 -11.47
CA PRO A 31 -0.93 -3.59 -11.58
C PRO A 31 -1.01 -2.06 -11.47
N LEU A 32 -0.03 -1.46 -10.83
CA LEU A 32 0.06 -0.02 -10.64
C LEU A 32 1.33 0.52 -11.31
N ALA A 33 1.34 1.82 -11.58
CA ALA A 33 2.52 2.52 -12.06
C ALA A 33 2.65 3.90 -11.42
N LEU A 34 3.89 4.40 -11.42
CA LEU A 34 4.28 5.65 -10.79
C LEU A 34 4.69 6.63 -11.88
N CYS A 35 4.11 7.84 -11.85
CA CYS A 35 4.44 8.92 -12.79
C CYS A 35 4.92 10.15 -12.05
N ARG A 36 5.86 10.87 -12.68
CA ARG A 36 6.33 12.16 -12.21
C ARG A 36 6.16 13.22 -13.29
N PHE A 37 5.57 14.34 -12.91
CA PHE A 37 5.39 15.51 -13.77
C PHE A 37 5.98 16.75 -13.09
N ALA A 38 6.11 17.84 -13.85
CA ALA A 38 6.54 19.11 -13.27
C ALA A 38 5.55 19.60 -12.21
N ALA A 39 6.07 20.29 -11.21
CA ALA A 39 5.26 20.75 -10.06
C ALA A 39 4.05 21.60 -10.49
N THR A 40 4.15 22.32 -11.61
CA THR A 40 3.11 23.23 -12.12
C THR A 40 2.23 22.61 -13.19
N ASP A 41 2.47 21.36 -13.57
CA ASP A 41 1.66 20.69 -14.58
C ASP A 41 0.23 20.45 -14.08
N GLN A 42 -0.70 20.47 -15.02
CA GLN A 42 -2.08 20.10 -14.72
C GLN A 42 -2.17 18.60 -14.45
N ILE A 43 -3.09 18.23 -13.58
CA ILE A 43 -3.40 16.82 -13.33
C ILE A 43 -3.96 16.22 -14.63
N PRO A 44 -3.35 15.15 -15.17
CA PRO A 44 -3.81 14.56 -16.41
C PRO A 44 -5.25 14.04 -16.33
N GLU A 45 -6.00 14.18 -17.40
CA GLU A 45 -7.39 13.73 -17.44
C GLU A 45 -7.54 12.21 -17.29
N TRP A 46 -6.53 11.44 -17.71
CA TRP A 46 -6.58 9.98 -17.59
C TRP A 46 -6.62 9.49 -16.13
N THR A 47 -6.30 10.34 -15.15
CA THR A 47 -6.42 10.00 -13.74
C THR A 47 -7.84 9.61 -13.35
N THR A 48 -8.83 10.15 -14.06
CA THR A 48 -10.25 9.81 -13.84
C THR A 48 -10.60 8.38 -14.26
N LEU A 49 -9.72 7.72 -15.00
CA LEU A 49 -9.89 6.33 -15.45
C LEU A 49 -9.36 5.31 -14.44
N ALA A 50 -8.61 5.74 -13.44
CA ALA A 50 -8.12 4.85 -12.39
C ALA A 50 -9.29 4.31 -11.57
N ARG A 51 -9.38 2.98 -11.45
CA ARG A 51 -10.52 2.34 -10.79
C ARG A 51 -10.17 1.68 -9.48
N THR A 52 -8.94 1.22 -9.33
CA THR A 52 -8.49 0.49 -8.15
C THR A 52 -7.72 1.39 -7.20
N PHE A 53 -6.82 2.19 -7.73
CA PHE A 53 -5.92 3.00 -6.91
C PHE A 53 -5.56 4.29 -7.63
N LEU A 54 -5.67 5.41 -6.93
CA LEU A 54 -5.20 6.71 -7.41
C LEU A 54 -4.70 7.52 -6.21
N THR A 55 -3.46 7.97 -6.28
CA THR A 55 -2.96 8.97 -5.35
C THR A 55 -2.20 10.05 -6.10
N ILE A 56 -2.39 11.29 -5.72
CA ILE A 56 -1.82 12.47 -6.35
C ILE A 56 -1.19 13.32 -5.27
N SER A 57 0.09 13.58 -5.40
CA SER A 57 0.82 14.45 -4.49
C SER A 57 1.46 15.59 -5.26
N ARG A 58 1.10 16.83 -4.91
CA ARG A 58 1.75 18.00 -5.48
C ARG A 58 2.61 18.66 -4.40
N THR A 59 3.85 18.88 -4.73
CA THR A 59 4.80 19.63 -3.89
C THR A 59 5.42 20.77 -4.71
N PRO A 60 6.18 21.67 -4.10
CA PRO A 60 6.92 22.67 -4.89
C PRO A 60 7.92 22.07 -5.88
N SER A 61 8.28 20.79 -5.73
CA SER A 61 9.31 20.12 -6.55
C SER A 61 8.73 19.22 -7.63
N GLU A 62 7.50 18.70 -7.46
CA GLU A 62 6.97 17.68 -8.37
C GLU A 62 5.45 17.52 -8.25
N LEU A 63 4.88 16.95 -9.29
CA LEU A 63 3.57 16.30 -9.28
C LEU A 63 3.79 14.79 -9.39
N SER A 64 3.46 14.05 -8.35
CA SER A 64 3.62 12.59 -8.29
C SER A 64 2.26 11.91 -8.36
N ILE A 65 2.12 10.92 -9.23
CA ILE A 65 0.85 10.20 -9.40
C ILE A 65 1.13 8.70 -9.37
N VAL A 66 0.36 7.99 -8.56
CA VAL A 66 0.31 6.53 -8.59
C VAL A 66 -1.11 6.13 -8.98
N ALA A 67 -1.24 5.29 -9.98
CA ALA A 67 -2.53 4.88 -10.51
C ALA A 67 -2.47 3.48 -11.11
N ASP A 68 -3.66 2.92 -11.37
CA ASP A 68 -3.77 1.70 -12.16
C ASP A 68 -2.96 1.83 -13.44
N ASP A 69 -2.10 0.87 -13.73
CA ASP A 69 -1.31 0.85 -14.96
C ASP A 69 -2.20 0.99 -16.21
N ALA A 70 -3.36 0.33 -16.18
CA ALA A 70 -4.31 0.36 -17.27
C ALA A 70 -4.91 1.75 -17.57
N ALA A 71 -4.87 2.67 -16.60
CA ALA A 71 -5.37 4.05 -16.79
C ALA A 71 -4.32 4.95 -17.45
N ILE A 72 -3.05 4.59 -17.37
CA ILE A 72 -1.96 5.44 -17.83
C ILE A 72 -1.67 5.15 -19.31
N PRO A 73 -1.81 6.15 -20.20
CA PRO A 73 -1.51 5.94 -21.63
C PRO A 73 -0.11 5.41 -21.87
N ALA A 74 0.06 4.55 -22.88
CA ALA A 74 1.32 3.89 -23.17
C ALA A 74 2.47 4.87 -23.47
N HIS A 75 2.15 6.06 -24.00
CA HIS A 75 3.16 7.08 -24.32
C HIS A 75 3.63 7.90 -23.11
N VAL A 76 2.94 7.79 -21.99
CA VAL A 76 3.32 8.50 -20.76
C VAL A 76 4.48 7.77 -20.11
N SER A 77 5.52 8.53 -19.75
CA SER A 77 6.67 7.99 -19.03
C SER A 77 6.24 7.59 -17.61
N ALA A 78 6.42 6.33 -17.28
CA ALA A 78 6.01 5.77 -16.00
C ALA A 78 6.92 4.62 -15.59
N GLU A 79 7.12 4.49 -14.26
CA GLU A 79 7.70 3.29 -13.67
C GLU A 79 6.57 2.27 -13.50
N ARG A 80 6.55 1.25 -14.36
CA ARG A 80 5.47 0.27 -14.44
C ARG A 80 5.84 -1.04 -13.74
N GLY A 81 4.88 -1.94 -13.59
CA GLY A 81 5.12 -3.26 -13.03
C GLY A 81 5.08 -3.28 -11.50
N TYR A 82 4.36 -2.37 -10.88
CA TYR A 82 4.19 -2.34 -9.43
C TYR A 82 2.94 -3.07 -8.98
N ARG A 83 3.02 -3.64 -7.80
CA ARG A 83 1.89 -4.25 -7.10
C ARG A 83 1.78 -3.63 -5.71
N ALA A 84 0.57 -3.52 -5.20
CA ALA A 84 0.33 -2.97 -3.88
C ALA A 84 -0.09 -4.04 -2.88
N LEU A 85 0.48 -3.97 -1.69
CA LEU A 85 0.00 -4.68 -0.52
C LEU A 85 -0.72 -3.68 0.38
N ARG A 86 -1.96 -3.99 0.75
CA ARG A 86 -2.75 -3.19 1.66
C ARG A 86 -2.79 -3.84 3.03
N VAL A 87 -2.58 -3.07 4.08
CA VAL A 87 -2.94 -3.51 5.42
C VAL A 87 -4.46 -3.49 5.53
N ASP A 88 -5.09 -4.64 5.79
CA ASP A 88 -6.55 -4.69 5.89
C ASP A 88 -7.01 -3.90 7.11
N GLY A 89 -7.84 -2.92 6.85
CA GLY A 89 -8.31 -1.95 7.84
C GLY A 89 -9.82 -1.82 7.87
N PRO A 90 -10.34 -0.73 8.39
CA PRO A 90 -9.63 0.52 8.71
C PRO A 90 -8.77 0.43 9.97
N LEU A 91 -7.66 1.20 9.99
CA LEU A 91 -6.77 1.32 11.13
C LEU A 91 -7.02 2.64 11.86
N PRO A 92 -7.04 2.67 13.20
CA PRO A 92 -7.05 3.92 13.94
C PRO A 92 -5.82 4.78 13.59
N LEU A 93 -6.01 6.09 13.37
CA LEU A 93 -4.93 7.01 13.00
C LEU A 93 -3.80 7.10 14.03
N GLY A 94 -4.11 6.82 15.30
CA GLY A 94 -3.14 6.86 16.38
C GLY A 94 -2.29 5.62 16.56
N LEU A 95 -2.44 4.59 15.72
CA LEU A 95 -1.64 3.38 15.84
C LEU A 95 -0.17 3.63 15.48
N ILE A 96 0.71 3.08 16.32
CA ILE A 96 2.16 3.24 16.18
C ILE A 96 2.77 1.91 15.73
N GLY A 97 3.76 1.99 14.85
CA GLY A 97 4.59 0.84 14.48
C GLY A 97 4.01 -0.06 13.39
N ILE A 98 2.87 0.27 12.79
CA ILE A 98 2.25 -0.52 11.72
C ILE A 98 3.17 -0.57 10.49
N PHE A 99 3.58 0.60 10.00
CA PHE A 99 4.48 0.66 8.85
C PHE A 99 5.84 0.02 9.14
N ALA A 100 6.40 0.23 10.33
CA ALA A 100 7.66 -0.38 10.72
C ALA A 100 7.60 -1.91 10.71
N ALA A 101 6.47 -2.49 11.09
CA ALA A 101 6.26 -3.94 11.08
C ALA A 101 6.28 -4.52 9.65
N LEU A 102 5.93 -3.73 8.64
CA LEU A 102 6.03 -4.12 7.24
C LEU A 102 7.41 -3.84 6.66
N ALA A 103 7.93 -2.65 6.91
CA ALA A 103 9.20 -2.21 6.32
C ALA A 103 10.39 -3.02 6.80
N SER A 104 10.41 -3.43 8.07
CA SER A 104 11.51 -4.14 8.66
C SER A 104 11.80 -5.50 7.99
N PRO A 105 10.83 -6.44 7.86
CA PRO A 105 11.09 -7.69 7.16
C PRO A 105 11.38 -7.50 5.67
N LEU A 106 10.78 -6.50 5.01
CA LEU A 106 11.04 -6.21 3.61
C LEU A 106 12.45 -5.67 3.41
N ALA A 107 12.93 -4.80 4.29
CA ALA A 107 14.29 -4.31 4.26
C ALA A 107 15.30 -5.45 4.48
N ALA A 108 15.03 -6.35 5.43
CA ALA A 108 15.87 -7.52 5.68
C ALA A 108 15.95 -8.45 4.47
N ALA A 109 14.88 -8.52 3.67
CA ALA A 109 14.83 -9.29 2.43
C ALA A 109 15.38 -8.53 1.22
N ALA A 110 15.88 -7.31 1.40
CA ALA A 110 16.38 -6.41 0.35
C ALA A 110 15.32 -6.11 -0.74
N VAL A 111 14.08 -5.89 -0.33
CA VAL A 111 12.99 -5.49 -1.20
C VAL A 111 12.78 -3.98 -1.14
N PRO A 112 13.05 -3.24 -2.23
CA PRO A 112 12.71 -1.81 -2.29
C PRO A 112 11.20 -1.61 -2.24
N ILE A 113 10.75 -0.62 -1.48
CA ILE A 113 9.33 -0.35 -1.29
C ILE A 113 9.01 1.12 -1.54
N PHE A 114 7.75 1.37 -1.94
CA PHE A 114 7.18 2.69 -2.08
C PHE A 114 5.96 2.76 -1.15
N PRO A 115 6.06 3.44 0.00
CA PRO A 115 4.98 3.48 0.97
C PRO A 115 3.96 4.56 0.64
N ILE A 116 2.69 4.26 0.87
CA ILE A 116 1.60 5.22 0.75
C ILE A 116 0.68 5.03 1.95
N ALA A 117 0.46 6.11 2.69
CA ALA A 117 -0.53 6.14 3.76
C ALA A 117 -1.79 6.85 3.29
N THR A 118 -2.94 6.26 3.58
CA THR A 118 -4.25 6.90 3.37
C THR A 118 -4.92 7.16 4.72
N TYR A 119 -6.11 7.75 4.70
CA TYR A 119 -6.85 7.99 5.94
C TYR A 119 -7.17 6.67 6.68
N ASP A 120 -7.54 5.64 5.94
CA ASP A 120 -7.99 4.37 6.54
C ASP A 120 -6.86 3.39 6.86
N THR A 121 -5.81 3.35 6.04
CA THR A 121 -4.79 2.30 6.17
C THR A 121 -3.51 2.63 5.39
N ASP A 122 -2.53 1.73 5.53
CA ASP A 122 -1.25 1.82 4.86
C ASP A 122 -1.17 0.85 3.68
N TYR A 123 -0.47 1.30 2.64
CA TYR A 123 -0.13 0.52 1.45
C TYR A 123 1.39 0.48 1.29
N VAL A 124 1.87 -0.64 0.81
CA VAL A 124 3.26 -0.77 0.39
C VAL A 124 3.27 -1.23 -1.06
N LEU A 125 3.85 -0.42 -1.94
CA LEU A 125 4.04 -0.78 -3.33
C LEU A 125 5.45 -1.35 -3.50
N LEU A 126 5.55 -2.38 -4.33
CA LEU A 126 6.83 -2.98 -4.69
C LEU A 126 6.75 -3.52 -6.11
N HIS A 127 7.91 -3.71 -6.71
CA HIS A 127 7.97 -4.23 -8.07
C HIS A 127 7.50 -5.69 -8.13
N GLU A 128 6.77 -6.04 -9.17
CA GLU A 128 6.20 -7.36 -9.35
C GLU A 128 7.25 -8.47 -9.27
N ASP A 129 8.46 -8.23 -9.76
CA ASP A 129 9.57 -9.19 -9.70
C ASP A 129 9.97 -9.54 -8.25
N ALA A 130 9.71 -8.67 -7.30
CA ALA A 130 10.02 -8.88 -5.89
C ALA A 130 8.83 -9.43 -5.08
N LEU A 131 7.65 -9.60 -5.70
CA LEU A 131 6.42 -9.93 -4.97
C LEU A 131 6.54 -11.26 -4.20
N SER A 132 7.02 -12.32 -4.83
CA SER A 132 7.15 -13.63 -4.17
C SER A 132 8.10 -13.56 -2.97
N LYS A 133 9.23 -12.87 -3.13
CA LYS A 133 10.19 -12.68 -2.04
C LYS A 133 9.61 -11.84 -0.90
N ALA A 134 8.87 -10.80 -1.24
CA ALA A 134 8.20 -9.95 -0.27
C ALA A 134 7.15 -10.71 0.55
N VAL A 135 6.30 -11.48 -0.12
CA VAL A 135 5.27 -12.30 0.54
C VAL A 135 5.91 -13.31 1.48
N ALA A 136 6.96 -14.00 1.04
CA ALA A 136 7.68 -14.96 1.88
C ALA A 136 8.29 -14.29 3.13
N ALA A 137 8.86 -13.10 2.97
CA ALA A 137 9.46 -12.36 4.08
C ALA A 137 8.40 -11.90 5.09
N LEU A 138 7.25 -11.41 4.62
CA LEU A 138 6.16 -10.97 5.48
C LEU A 138 5.52 -12.15 6.23
N GLU A 139 5.26 -13.25 5.55
CA GLU A 139 4.72 -14.46 6.18
C GLU A 139 5.70 -15.07 7.18
N GLY A 140 6.99 -15.08 6.86
CA GLY A 140 8.04 -15.52 7.76
C GLY A 140 8.12 -14.67 9.05
N ASP A 141 7.67 -13.43 8.98
CA ASP A 141 7.60 -12.51 10.13
C ASP A 141 6.26 -12.54 10.86
N GLY A 142 5.36 -13.45 10.48
CA GLY A 142 4.09 -13.71 11.14
C GLY A 142 2.89 -12.96 10.57
N HIS A 143 3.06 -12.19 9.49
CA HIS A 143 1.93 -11.56 8.82
C HIS A 143 1.17 -12.58 7.96
N ARG A 144 -0.09 -12.28 7.68
CA ARG A 144 -0.93 -13.09 6.79
C ARG A 144 -1.15 -12.35 5.50
N VAL A 145 -0.84 -12.96 4.37
CA VAL A 145 -0.95 -12.34 3.06
C VAL A 145 -1.98 -13.10 2.23
N ALA A 146 -3.04 -12.39 1.85
CA ALA A 146 -4.06 -12.87 0.91
C ALA A 146 -3.90 -12.17 -0.43
N PHE A 147 -4.43 -12.76 -1.48
CA PHE A 147 -4.46 -12.20 -2.83
C PHE A 147 -5.90 -11.88 -3.22
N GLU A 148 -6.12 -10.70 -3.79
CA GLU A 148 -7.39 -10.26 -4.34
C GLU A 148 -7.73 -11.01 -5.62
#